data_37a518c7bad2158ca53d4aafc6e10b5e
#
_entry.id   37a518c7bad2158ca53d4aafc6e10b5e
#
_cell.length_a   1.000
_cell.length_b   1.000
_cell.length_c   1.000
_cell.angle_alpha   90.00
_cell.angle_beta   90.00
_cell.angle_gamma   90.00
#
_symmetry.space_group_name_H-M   'P 1'
#
loop_
_entity.id
_entity.type
_entity.pdbx_description
1 polymer ?
#
loop_
_entity_poly.entity_id
_entity_poly.type
_entity_poly.pdbx_seq_one_letter_code
_entity_poly.pdbx_strand_id
1 'polypeptide(L)'
;MIMKKILFITTILWLAVKMPAQDALPVLVSDTIASDTIAPRLQWPENVTVRLDSLMNEPLLKKTQLGLLIYDLTADSAIYKQGERQTLRPASTMKLVTAITAIDKLGGGYQFRTSLYYSGLIERNILRGNLYCVGGMDPRFNNDDMRAFAESVLKMGIDTICGRLIADTSMKDDTRLGEGWCWDDDNPSLTPLLIGKKDMFMERFRQELNDLGIVVMDNEEAIAGNKTKNRPLIHLCSRFHSLDQVLMRMLKESDNLYAESVLYQIAASGGVKNASATHARQWINKLVTRIGLNPGDYKFADGSGLSLYNYVSAELLVSLLRFAYHNQNVYGQLYPALPVAGVDGTLEKRMKGAFTNGNVRAKTGTLTGISSLAGYCTAANGHQLAFAIINQGVLRNASGRTFQDKVCTALCEP
;
A
#
# COMPACT_ATOMS: atom_id res chain seq x y z
N MET A 1 21.55 -51.26 23.71
CA MET A 1 22.23 -51.30 25.02
C MET A 1 21.63 -50.17 25.80
N ILE A 2 20.49 -50.39 26.37
CA ILE A 2 20.10 -50.81 27.74
C ILE A 2 20.73 -49.92 28.82
N MET A 3 19.85 -49.33 29.55
CA MET A 3 19.87 -49.05 31.01
C MET A 3 19.84 -47.51 31.34
N LYS A 4 19.18 -47.06 32.37
CA LYS A 4 18.14 -47.54 33.31
C LYS A 4 17.52 -46.28 34.01
N LYS A 5 16.26 -46.37 34.34
CA LYS A 5 15.51 -45.47 35.21
C LYS A 5 16.03 -45.52 36.65
N ILE A 6 16.09 -44.43 37.37
CA ILE A 6 16.04 -44.41 38.84
C ILE A 6 15.01 -43.36 39.29
N LEU A 7 13.99 -43.86 40.00
CA LEU A 7 12.92 -43.15 40.68
C LEU A 7 13.35 -42.94 42.14
N PHE A 8 13.33 -41.70 42.61
CA PHE A 8 13.47 -41.43 44.07
C PHE A 8 12.13 -40.94 44.63
N ILE A 9 11.55 -41.80 45.50
CA ILE A 9 10.41 -41.48 46.34
C ILE A 9 10.97 -41.06 47.71
N THR A 10 10.68 -39.83 48.14
CA THR A 10 10.93 -39.37 49.52
C THR A 10 9.60 -39.21 50.25
N THR A 11 9.36 -40.11 51.17
CA THR A 11 8.29 -40.10 52.16
C THR A 11 8.61 -39.10 53.26
N ILE A 12 7.76 -38.09 53.49
CA ILE A 12 7.85 -37.19 54.63
C ILE A 12 6.84 -37.63 55.69
N LEU A 13 7.35 -37.98 56.86
CA LEU A 13 6.64 -38.43 58.05
C LEU A 13 6.09 -37.21 58.80
N TRP A 14 4.78 -37.19 59.11
CA TRP A 14 4.14 -36.16 59.93
C TRP A 14 4.25 -36.57 61.43
N LEU A 15 4.96 -35.75 62.21
CA LEU A 15 4.91 -35.80 63.68
C LEU A 15 3.90 -34.76 64.17
N ALA A 16 2.82 -35.22 64.75
CA ALA A 16 1.83 -34.40 65.44
C ALA A 16 2.31 -34.06 66.88
N VAL A 17 2.61 -32.78 67.14
CA VAL A 17 2.82 -32.30 68.50
C VAL A 17 1.54 -31.64 69.00
N LYS A 18 0.96 -32.23 70.08
CA LYS A 18 -0.15 -31.65 70.86
C LYS A 18 0.39 -30.53 71.74
N MET A 19 -0.14 -29.31 71.65
CA MET A 19 0.01 -28.24 72.60
C MET A 19 -1.35 -27.99 73.31
N PRO A 20 -1.30 -27.61 74.60
CA PRO A 20 -2.53 -27.40 75.40
C PRO A 20 -3.16 -26.04 75.08
N ALA A 21 -4.48 -26.02 75.26
CA ALA A 21 -5.30 -24.83 75.08
C ALA A 21 -5.03 -23.79 76.12
N GLN A 22 -4.71 -22.54 75.75
CA GLN A 22 -4.80 -21.36 76.57
C GLN A 22 -6.01 -20.53 76.16
N ASP A 23 -6.77 -20.13 77.18
CA ASP A 23 -7.95 -19.29 77.08
C ASP A 23 -7.66 -17.96 76.38
N ALA A 24 -8.28 -17.70 75.25
CA ALA A 24 -8.14 -16.41 74.55
C ALA A 24 -9.36 -15.52 74.84
N LEU A 25 -9.07 -14.35 75.41
CA LEU A 25 -10.03 -13.25 75.55
C LEU A 25 -10.63 -12.85 74.15
N PRO A 26 -11.90 -12.41 74.09
CA PRO A 26 -12.48 -11.99 72.80
C PRO A 26 -11.86 -10.67 72.34
N VAL A 27 -11.12 -10.77 71.25
CA VAL A 27 -10.68 -9.58 70.45
C VAL A 27 -11.90 -9.11 69.65
N LEU A 28 -12.37 -7.92 69.98
CA LEU A 28 -13.31 -7.18 69.10
C LEU A 28 -12.58 -6.84 67.81
N VAL A 29 -12.75 -7.66 66.79
CA VAL A 29 -12.36 -7.31 65.41
C VAL A 29 -13.40 -6.31 64.92
N SER A 30 -13.04 -5.05 64.87
CA SER A 30 -13.83 -4.10 64.06
C SER A 30 -13.58 -4.45 62.58
N ASP A 31 -14.55 -5.10 61.98
CA ASP A 31 -14.64 -5.27 60.53
C ASP A 31 -14.75 -3.86 59.87
N THR A 32 -13.64 -3.19 59.69
CA THR A 32 -13.55 -2.15 58.65
C THR A 32 -13.45 -2.88 57.33
N ILE A 33 -14.62 -3.22 56.75
CA ILE A 33 -14.70 -3.54 55.35
C ILE A 33 -14.22 -2.29 54.59
N ALA A 34 -12.93 -2.27 54.22
CA ALA A 34 -12.47 -1.40 53.19
C ALA A 34 -13.25 -1.80 51.92
N SER A 35 -14.31 -1.08 51.65
CA SER A 35 -14.93 -1.15 50.34
C SER A 35 -13.88 -0.68 49.34
N ASP A 36 -13.17 -1.63 48.72
CA ASP A 36 -12.50 -1.39 47.45
C ASP A 36 -13.58 -0.90 46.51
N THR A 37 -13.77 0.41 46.47
CA THR A 37 -14.51 1.07 45.39
C THR A 37 -13.68 0.87 44.14
N ILE A 38 -13.90 -0.26 43.48
CA ILE A 38 -13.43 -0.47 42.11
C ILE A 38 -14.00 0.69 41.32
N ALA A 39 -13.13 1.63 40.94
CA ALA A 39 -13.53 2.75 40.09
C ALA A 39 -14.34 2.17 38.89
N PRO A 40 -15.50 2.73 38.56
CA PRO A 40 -16.32 2.19 37.49
C PRO A 40 -15.49 2.11 36.23
N ARG A 41 -15.37 0.90 35.70
CA ARG A 41 -14.65 0.67 34.44
C ARG A 41 -15.36 1.44 33.33
N LEU A 42 -14.68 2.42 32.75
CA LEU A 42 -15.23 3.21 31.66
C LEU A 42 -15.71 2.31 30.53
N GLN A 43 -16.90 2.57 30.01
CA GLN A 43 -17.49 1.78 28.92
C GLN A 43 -17.01 2.30 27.57
N TRP A 44 -17.19 1.49 26.55
CA TRP A 44 -16.99 1.85 25.16
C TRP A 44 -18.02 2.91 24.69
N PRO A 45 -17.63 3.97 23.98
CA PRO A 45 -16.28 4.32 23.53
C PRO A 45 -15.50 5.21 24.51
N GLU A 46 -16.03 5.51 25.70
CA GLU A 46 -15.47 6.45 26.67
C GLU A 46 -14.07 6.02 27.15
N ASN A 47 -13.86 4.72 27.35
CA ASN A 47 -12.56 4.18 27.71
C ASN A 47 -11.45 4.53 26.68
N VAL A 48 -11.78 4.52 25.38
CA VAL A 48 -10.86 4.88 24.30
C VAL A 48 -10.66 6.40 24.23
N THR A 49 -11.75 7.19 24.33
CA THR A 49 -11.66 8.67 24.27
C THR A 49 -10.78 9.22 25.38
N VAL A 50 -10.91 8.74 26.61
CA VAL A 50 -10.08 9.18 27.73
C VAL A 50 -8.59 8.85 27.50
N ARG A 51 -8.27 7.66 26.96
CA ARG A 51 -6.88 7.33 26.59
C ARG A 51 -6.33 8.25 25.50
N LEU A 52 -7.15 8.55 24.48
CA LEU A 52 -6.76 9.45 23.40
C LEU A 52 -6.58 10.90 23.90
N ASP A 53 -7.46 11.40 24.79
CA ASP A 53 -7.34 12.73 25.41
C ASP A 53 -6.01 12.87 26.19
N SER A 54 -5.60 11.81 26.87
CA SER A 54 -4.28 11.79 27.53
C SER A 54 -3.14 11.95 26.52
N LEU A 55 -3.22 11.29 25.35
CA LEU A 55 -2.20 11.39 24.30
C LEU A 55 -2.17 12.79 23.64
N MET A 56 -3.27 13.54 23.64
CA MET A 56 -3.31 14.92 23.12
C MET A 56 -2.46 15.90 23.92
N ASN A 57 -2.02 15.53 25.14
CA ASN A 57 -1.11 16.35 25.96
C ASN A 57 0.38 16.08 25.66
N GLU A 58 0.71 15.19 24.72
CA GLU A 58 2.11 14.88 24.43
C GLU A 58 2.91 16.08 23.92
N PRO A 59 4.18 16.24 24.32
CA PRO A 59 5.03 17.36 23.90
C PRO A 59 5.18 17.52 22.40
N LEU A 60 5.06 16.40 21.64
CA LEU A 60 5.08 16.40 20.17
C LEU A 60 4.02 17.33 19.61
N LEU A 61 2.80 17.26 20.13
CA LEU A 61 1.63 17.96 19.58
C LEU A 61 1.66 19.46 19.85
N LYS A 62 2.44 19.92 20.83
CA LYS A 62 2.65 21.37 21.08
C LYS A 62 3.42 22.06 19.94
N LYS A 63 4.10 21.31 19.08
CA LYS A 63 5.01 21.82 18.06
C LYS A 63 4.71 21.31 16.64
N THR A 64 3.67 20.47 16.48
CA THR A 64 3.31 19.83 15.22
C THR A 64 1.82 20.01 14.92
N GLN A 65 1.46 19.90 13.65
CA GLN A 65 0.07 19.80 13.24
C GLN A 65 -0.38 18.34 13.29
N LEU A 66 -1.61 18.10 13.71
CA LEU A 66 -2.23 16.77 13.78
C LEU A 66 -3.58 16.79 13.07
N GLY A 67 -3.75 15.90 12.10
CA GLY A 67 -5.04 15.47 11.59
C GLY A 67 -5.31 14.05 12.09
N LEU A 68 -6.35 13.87 12.90
CA LEU A 68 -6.71 12.58 13.50
C LEU A 68 -8.21 12.35 13.37
N LEU A 69 -8.59 11.19 12.86
CA LEU A 69 -9.97 10.70 12.89
C LEU A 69 -9.97 9.22 13.21
N ILE A 70 -10.75 8.85 14.21
CA ILE A 70 -11.08 7.46 14.55
C ILE A 70 -12.57 7.25 14.33
N TYR A 71 -12.90 6.23 13.54
CA TYR A 71 -14.27 5.92 13.15
C TYR A 71 -14.60 4.46 13.48
N ASP A 72 -15.68 4.26 14.19
CA ASP A 72 -16.22 2.94 14.47
C ASP A 72 -17.09 2.49 13.30
N LEU A 73 -16.59 1.52 12.54
CA LEU A 73 -17.26 0.95 11.38
C LEU A 73 -18.44 0.04 11.78
N THR A 74 -18.40 -0.52 12.99
CA THR A 74 -19.46 -1.37 13.53
C THR A 74 -20.66 -0.55 13.98
N ALA A 75 -20.42 0.56 14.68
CA ALA A 75 -21.44 1.49 15.14
C ALA A 75 -21.79 2.60 14.11
N ASP A 76 -21.05 2.65 13.00
CA ASP A 76 -21.13 3.65 11.93
C ASP A 76 -21.06 5.11 12.45
N SER A 77 -20.11 5.37 13.36
CA SER A 77 -19.97 6.69 14.00
C SER A 77 -18.50 7.04 14.28
N ALA A 78 -18.22 8.35 14.25
CA ALA A 78 -16.90 8.83 14.66
C ALA A 78 -16.79 8.87 16.18
N ILE A 79 -15.73 8.27 16.73
CA ILE A 79 -15.49 8.24 18.19
C ILE A 79 -14.43 9.23 18.66
N TYR A 80 -13.53 9.69 17.76
CA TYR A 80 -12.55 10.72 18.10
C TYR A 80 -12.15 11.57 16.90
N LYS A 81 -12.05 12.88 17.09
CA LYS A 81 -11.72 13.86 16.05
C LYS A 81 -10.76 14.91 16.60
N GLN A 82 -9.67 15.17 15.87
CA GLN A 82 -8.74 16.26 16.18
C GLN A 82 -8.14 16.80 14.88
N GLY A 83 -8.56 17.98 14.45
CA GLY A 83 -8.11 18.59 13.20
C GLY A 83 -8.35 17.69 11.98
N GLU A 84 -9.39 16.87 11.99
CA GLU A 84 -9.69 15.84 11.00
C GLU A 84 -9.90 16.38 9.59
N ARG A 85 -10.31 17.67 9.49
CA ARG A 85 -10.53 18.37 8.22
C ARG A 85 -9.34 19.19 7.75
N GLN A 86 -8.30 19.34 8.59
CA GLN A 86 -7.09 20.01 8.15
C GLN A 86 -6.48 19.29 6.96
N THR A 87 -6.21 20.04 5.89
CA THR A 87 -5.48 19.53 4.73
C THR A 87 -3.98 19.51 5.02
N LEU A 88 -3.44 18.35 5.12
CA LEU A 88 -2.05 18.08 5.45
C LEU A 88 -1.41 17.22 4.35
N ARG A 89 -0.09 17.18 4.32
CA ARG A 89 0.65 16.33 3.38
C ARG A 89 0.56 14.88 3.83
N PRO A 90 -0.01 13.98 2.99
CA PRO A 90 -0.24 12.59 3.37
C PRO A 90 1.01 11.71 3.40
N ALA A 91 2.07 12.12 2.72
CA ALA A 91 3.13 11.20 2.33
C ALA A 91 2.53 9.92 1.69
N SER A 92 3.13 8.75 1.91
CA SER A 92 2.67 7.51 1.24
C SER A 92 1.30 6.97 1.68
N THR A 93 0.58 7.61 2.62
CA THR A 93 -0.86 7.30 2.82
C THR A 93 -1.72 7.75 1.64
N MET A 94 -1.18 8.62 0.75
CA MET A 94 -1.77 8.92 -0.57
C MET A 94 -2.05 7.66 -1.39
N LYS A 95 -1.24 6.61 -1.23
CA LYS A 95 -1.42 5.32 -1.91
C LYS A 95 -2.77 4.64 -1.61
N LEU A 96 -3.42 4.99 -0.48
CA LEU A 96 -4.79 4.54 -0.20
C LEU A 96 -5.79 5.16 -1.17
N VAL A 97 -5.67 6.46 -1.46
CA VAL A 97 -6.50 7.15 -2.45
C VAL A 97 -6.35 6.49 -3.81
N THR A 98 -5.10 6.27 -4.24
CA THR A 98 -4.78 5.64 -5.52
C THR A 98 -5.29 4.19 -5.59
N ALA A 99 -5.04 3.37 -4.56
CA ALA A 99 -5.46 1.98 -4.52
C ALA A 99 -6.98 1.82 -4.57
N ILE A 100 -7.70 2.54 -3.69
CA ILE A 100 -9.16 2.46 -3.60
C ILE A 100 -9.80 2.91 -4.91
N THR A 101 -9.28 4.01 -5.51
CA THR A 101 -9.76 4.49 -6.81
C THR A 101 -9.50 3.48 -7.92
N ALA A 102 -8.34 2.83 -7.93
CA ALA A 102 -7.99 1.84 -8.93
C ALA A 102 -8.88 0.61 -8.84
N ILE A 103 -9.06 0.04 -7.65
CA ILE A 103 -9.91 -1.13 -7.46
C ILE A 103 -11.36 -0.83 -7.87
N ASP A 104 -11.88 0.33 -7.46
CA ASP A 104 -13.23 0.78 -7.78
C ASP A 104 -13.43 1.02 -9.29
N LYS A 105 -12.44 1.63 -9.94
CA LYS A 105 -12.55 2.03 -11.36
C LYS A 105 -12.21 0.91 -12.34
N LEU A 106 -11.15 0.15 -12.04
CA LEU A 106 -10.62 -0.87 -12.96
C LEU A 106 -11.22 -2.25 -12.68
N GLY A 107 -11.66 -2.48 -11.43
CA GLY A 107 -12.15 -3.77 -10.97
C GLY A 107 -11.03 -4.73 -10.58
N GLY A 108 -11.39 -5.73 -9.77
CA GLY A 108 -10.45 -6.67 -9.19
C GLY A 108 -9.73 -7.60 -10.15
N GLY A 109 -10.35 -7.90 -11.27
CA GLY A 109 -9.75 -8.73 -12.32
C GLY A 109 -8.81 -7.98 -13.26
N TYR A 110 -8.51 -6.69 -12.98
CA TYR A 110 -7.69 -5.89 -13.86
C TYR A 110 -6.26 -6.43 -13.99
N GLN A 111 -5.74 -6.37 -15.23
CA GLN A 111 -4.37 -6.81 -15.55
C GLN A 111 -3.60 -5.70 -16.26
N PHE A 112 -2.41 -5.42 -15.79
CA PHE A 112 -1.39 -4.69 -16.53
C PHE A 112 -0.97 -5.55 -17.71
N ARG A 113 -0.79 -4.95 -18.88
CA ARG A 113 -0.48 -5.69 -20.10
C ARG A 113 0.58 -4.99 -20.93
N THR A 114 1.72 -5.64 -21.13
CA THR A 114 2.74 -5.25 -22.12
C THR A 114 2.69 -6.27 -23.26
N SER A 115 2.69 -5.79 -24.51
CA SER A 115 2.42 -6.63 -25.67
C SER A 115 3.45 -6.42 -26.78
N LEU A 116 3.72 -7.49 -27.50
CA LEU A 116 4.57 -7.51 -28.69
C LEU A 116 3.72 -7.76 -29.94
N TYR A 117 3.92 -6.92 -30.94
CA TYR A 117 3.29 -7.04 -32.25
C TYR A 117 4.34 -6.96 -33.34
N TYR A 118 3.98 -7.39 -34.55
CA TYR A 118 4.79 -7.15 -35.74
C TYR A 118 3.94 -6.62 -36.89
N SER A 119 4.60 -6.03 -37.91
CA SER A 119 4.01 -5.67 -39.17
C SER A 119 4.88 -6.21 -40.30
N GLY A 120 4.29 -6.42 -41.48
CA GLY A 120 5.02 -6.90 -42.65
C GLY A 120 4.85 -8.41 -42.89
N LEU A 121 5.76 -8.99 -43.66
CA LEU A 121 5.72 -10.39 -44.06
C LEU A 121 6.89 -11.17 -43.50
N ILE A 122 6.67 -12.44 -43.15
CA ILE A 122 7.69 -13.39 -42.76
C ILE A 122 7.95 -14.31 -43.95
N GLU A 123 9.15 -14.24 -44.53
CA GLU A 123 9.59 -15.03 -45.65
C GLU A 123 10.98 -15.62 -45.41
N ARG A 124 11.17 -16.90 -45.53
CA ARG A 124 12.46 -17.61 -45.34
C ARG A 124 13.15 -17.21 -44.04
N ASN A 125 12.42 -17.23 -42.93
CA ASN A 125 12.85 -16.84 -41.58
C ASN A 125 13.17 -15.34 -41.41
N ILE A 126 12.90 -14.51 -42.42
CA ILE A 126 13.16 -13.08 -42.37
C ILE A 126 11.85 -12.32 -42.17
N LEU A 127 11.77 -11.50 -41.13
CA LEU A 127 10.69 -10.53 -40.98
C LEU A 127 11.04 -9.27 -41.79
N ARG A 128 10.34 -9.09 -42.95
CA ARG A 128 10.37 -7.84 -43.72
C ARG A 128 9.36 -6.85 -43.17
N GLY A 129 9.66 -6.31 -42.01
CA GLY A 129 8.79 -5.44 -41.23
C GLY A 129 9.33 -5.12 -39.88
N ASN A 130 8.50 -4.52 -39.04
CA ASN A 130 8.90 -4.01 -37.71
C ASN A 130 8.34 -4.85 -36.59
N LEU A 131 9.04 -4.86 -35.43
CA LEU A 131 8.50 -5.30 -34.16
C LEU A 131 8.06 -4.06 -33.33
N TYR A 132 6.93 -4.18 -32.64
CA TYR A 132 6.34 -3.12 -31.82
C TYR A 132 6.20 -3.62 -30.38
N CYS A 133 6.92 -2.97 -29.47
CA CYS A 133 6.76 -3.18 -28.04
C CYS A 133 5.73 -2.17 -27.52
N VAL A 134 4.51 -2.62 -27.22
CA VAL A 134 3.42 -1.77 -26.72
C VAL A 134 3.45 -1.79 -25.21
N GLY A 135 3.84 -0.66 -24.61
CA GLY A 135 4.03 -0.54 -23.18
C GLY A 135 2.71 -0.43 -22.40
N GLY A 136 2.61 -1.19 -21.32
CA GLY A 136 1.48 -1.17 -20.39
C GLY A 136 1.81 -0.56 -19.03
N MET A 137 2.97 0.10 -18.90
CA MET A 137 3.45 0.64 -17.62
C MET A 137 3.35 -0.39 -16.46
N ASP A 138 3.74 -1.64 -16.79
CA ASP A 138 3.73 -2.75 -15.85
C ASP A 138 5.00 -2.73 -15.00
N PRO A 139 4.93 -2.38 -13.68
CA PRO A 139 6.11 -2.25 -12.84
C PRO A 139 6.71 -3.60 -12.44
N ARG A 140 6.02 -4.70 -12.78
CA ARG A 140 6.47 -6.08 -12.50
C ARG A 140 7.17 -6.73 -13.67
N PHE A 141 7.12 -6.14 -14.88
CA PHE A 141 7.77 -6.70 -16.05
C PHE A 141 9.27 -6.96 -15.77
N ASN A 142 9.70 -8.18 -15.98
CA ASN A 142 11.00 -8.66 -15.56
C ASN A 142 11.76 -9.39 -16.68
N ASN A 143 12.91 -9.97 -16.36
CA ASN A 143 13.75 -10.68 -17.35
C ASN A 143 13.06 -11.92 -17.93
N ASP A 144 12.25 -12.66 -17.16
CA ASP A 144 11.52 -13.84 -17.67
C ASP A 144 10.46 -13.42 -18.67
N ASP A 145 9.79 -12.28 -18.44
CA ASP A 145 8.84 -11.69 -19.39
C ASP A 145 9.54 -11.25 -20.67
N MET A 146 10.71 -10.63 -20.54
CA MET A 146 11.53 -10.18 -21.66
C MET A 146 11.99 -11.37 -22.51
N ARG A 147 12.49 -12.44 -21.86
CA ARG A 147 12.88 -13.66 -22.52
C ARG A 147 11.71 -14.30 -23.27
N ALA A 148 10.52 -14.36 -22.65
CA ALA A 148 9.32 -14.86 -23.31
C ALA A 148 8.92 -14.03 -24.55
N PHE A 149 9.19 -12.72 -24.55
CA PHE A 149 9.01 -11.88 -25.74
C PHE A 149 9.96 -12.31 -26.86
N ALA A 150 11.26 -12.41 -26.58
CA ALA A 150 12.26 -12.82 -27.57
C ALA A 150 12.03 -14.26 -28.08
N GLU A 151 11.69 -15.20 -27.18
CA GLU A 151 11.34 -16.58 -27.56
C GLU A 151 10.08 -16.63 -28.46
N SER A 152 9.12 -15.71 -28.28
CA SER A 152 7.94 -15.67 -29.14
C SER A 152 8.28 -15.30 -30.57
N VAL A 153 9.31 -14.47 -30.78
CA VAL A 153 9.85 -14.15 -32.12
C VAL A 153 10.52 -15.38 -32.73
N LEU A 154 11.36 -16.07 -31.93
CA LEU A 154 12.04 -17.30 -32.38
C LEU A 154 11.04 -18.40 -32.76
N LYS A 155 9.96 -18.59 -31.97
CA LYS A 155 8.88 -19.57 -32.25
C LYS A 155 8.14 -19.32 -33.55
N MET A 156 8.15 -18.08 -34.07
CA MET A 156 7.62 -17.76 -35.41
C MET A 156 8.60 -18.15 -36.51
N GLY A 157 9.76 -18.72 -36.18
CA GLY A 157 10.80 -19.07 -37.14
C GLY A 157 11.59 -17.87 -37.66
N ILE A 158 11.57 -16.73 -36.95
CA ILE A 158 12.26 -15.51 -37.36
C ILE A 158 13.69 -15.57 -36.81
N ASP A 159 14.70 -15.50 -37.69
CA ASP A 159 16.12 -15.35 -37.35
C ASP A 159 16.68 -13.98 -37.74
N THR A 160 15.99 -13.25 -38.60
CA THR A 160 16.41 -11.93 -39.07
C THR A 160 15.23 -10.96 -39.16
N ILE A 161 15.43 -9.76 -38.63
CA ILE A 161 14.46 -8.65 -38.69
C ILE A 161 15.07 -7.55 -39.55
N CYS A 162 14.52 -7.31 -40.76
CA CYS A 162 14.95 -6.28 -41.69
C CYS A 162 14.40 -4.88 -41.38
N GLY A 163 13.51 -4.76 -40.39
CA GLY A 163 12.92 -3.49 -39.95
C GLY A 163 13.42 -3.09 -38.56
N ARG A 164 12.64 -2.22 -37.92
CA ARG A 164 12.98 -1.58 -36.66
C ARG A 164 12.29 -2.24 -35.46
N LEU A 165 12.94 -2.09 -34.30
CA LEU A 165 12.28 -2.22 -33.02
C LEU A 165 11.61 -0.88 -32.70
N ILE A 166 10.30 -0.89 -32.45
CA ILE A 166 9.49 0.31 -32.23
C ILE A 166 8.91 0.26 -30.83
N ALA A 167 9.24 1.30 -30.03
CA ALA A 167 8.64 1.52 -28.72
C ALA A 167 7.30 2.24 -28.86
N ASP A 168 6.19 1.61 -28.49
CA ASP A 168 4.89 2.27 -28.38
C ASP A 168 4.61 2.62 -26.92
N THR A 169 4.80 3.89 -26.60
CA THR A 169 4.57 4.48 -25.28
C THR A 169 3.27 5.28 -25.23
N SER A 170 2.40 5.16 -26.22
CA SER A 170 1.19 5.97 -26.40
C SER A 170 0.12 5.79 -25.32
N MET A 171 0.29 4.86 -24.38
CA MET A 171 -0.57 4.71 -23.23
C MET A 171 -0.56 5.99 -22.35
N LYS A 172 0.59 6.63 -22.22
CA LYS A 172 0.84 7.74 -21.30
C LYS A 172 1.44 8.93 -22.06
N ASP A 173 1.27 10.14 -21.52
CA ASP A 173 1.98 11.34 -21.96
C ASP A 173 3.51 11.21 -21.76
N ASP A 174 4.27 12.16 -22.30
CA ASP A 174 5.74 12.13 -22.27
C ASP A 174 6.34 12.59 -20.92
N THR A 175 5.51 12.93 -19.92
CA THR A 175 5.97 13.40 -18.61
C THR A 175 6.67 12.28 -17.85
N ARG A 176 7.96 12.41 -17.57
CA ARG A 176 8.78 11.36 -16.94
C ARG A 176 8.86 11.43 -15.42
N LEU A 177 8.46 12.53 -14.82
CA LEU A 177 8.46 12.74 -13.36
C LEU A 177 7.05 13.08 -12.88
N GLY A 178 6.72 12.73 -11.64
CA GLY A 178 5.50 13.17 -10.99
C GLY A 178 5.49 14.68 -10.72
N GLU A 179 4.32 15.30 -10.68
CA GLU A 179 4.17 16.72 -10.36
C GLU A 179 4.79 17.04 -8.99
N GLY A 180 5.77 17.95 -8.97
CA GLY A 180 6.47 18.36 -7.75
C GLY A 180 7.54 17.39 -7.26
N TRP A 181 7.98 16.44 -8.10
CA TRP A 181 9.19 15.66 -7.84
C TRP A 181 10.43 16.45 -8.18
N CYS A 182 11.49 16.30 -7.38
CA CYS A 182 12.76 16.91 -7.66
C CYS A 182 13.51 16.08 -8.73
N TRP A 183 14.11 16.75 -9.70
CA TRP A 183 14.79 16.10 -10.82
C TRP A 183 16.11 15.43 -10.42
N ASP A 184 16.69 15.84 -9.29
CA ASP A 184 17.95 15.36 -8.71
C ASP A 184 17.76 14.28 -7.64
N ASP A 185 16.52 13.91 -7.33
CA ASP A 185 16.21 12.78 -6.48
C ASP A 185 16.32 11.46 -7.27
N ASP A 186 16.58 10.35 -6.57
CA ASP A 186 16.56 8.98 -7.14
C ASP A 186 15.12 8.51 -7.41
N ASN A 187 14.46 9.20 -8.33
CA ASN A 187 13.09 8.90 -8.73
C ASN A 187 13.03 7.91 -9.89
N PRO A 188 12.05 7.00 -9.91
CA PRO A 188 11.83 6.14 -11.06
C PRO A 188 11.33 6.96 -12.26
N SER A 189 11.83 6.65 -13.47
CA SER A 189 11.29 7.22 -14.69
C SER A 189 9.89 6.68 -14.98
N LEU A 190 8.93 7.58 -15.20
CA LEU A 190 7.54 7.22 -15.52
C LEU A 190 7.40 6.99 -17.02
N THR A 191 7.64 5.77 -17.47
CA THR A 191 7.51 5.35 -18.88
C THR A 191 6.67 4.07 -18.99
N PRO A 192 5.87 3.89 -20.06
CA PRO A 192 5.10 2.68 -20.27
C PRO A 192 5.93 1.41 -20.49
N LEU A 193 7.18 1.54 -20.94
CA LEU A 193 8.10 0.43 -21.20
C LEU A 193 9.19 0.43 -20.13
N LEU A 194 9.05 -0.44 -19.14
CA LEU A 194 9.97 -0.63 -18.01
C LEU A 194 10.40 -2.10 -17.93
N ILE A 195 11.63 -2.32 -17.50
CA ILE A 195 12.12 -3.64 -17.08
C ILE A 195 12.90 -3.50 -15.78
N GLY A 196 12.55 -4.31 -14.76
CA GLY A 196 13.18 -4.24 -13.45
C GLY A 196 13.13 -2.83 -12.85
N LYS A 197 12.07 -2.08 -13.11
CA LYS A 197 11.84 -0.68 -12.71
C LYS A 197 12.72 0.37 -13.40
N LYS A 198 13.42 0.00 -14.46
CA LYS A 198 14.33 0.89 -15.21
C LYS A 198 13.82 1.14 -16.63
N ASP A 199 14.14 2.29 -17.16
CA ASP A 199 13.89 2.70 -18.56
C ASP A 199 14.98 2.11 -19.47
N MET A 200 15.03 0.77 -19.56
CA MET A 200 16.01 0.01 -20.35
C MET A 200 15.35 -1.09 -21.19
N PHE A 201 14.04 -0.97 -21.43
CA PHE A 201 13.26 -2.04 -22.05
C PHE A 201 13.76 -2.37 -23.46
N MET A 202 13.93 -1.38 -24.31
CA MET A 202 14.30 -1.60 -25.71
C MET A 202 15.71 -2.12 -25.85
N GLU A 203 16.66 -1.62 -25.05
CA GLU A 203 18.04 -2.10 -24.99
C GLU A 203 18.08 -3.56 -24.57
N ARG A 204 17.36 -3.92 -23.50
CA ARG A 204 17.29 -5.31 -23.01
C ARG A 204 16.59 -6.24 -23.98
N PHE A 205 15.56 -5.76 -24.68
CA PHE A 205 14.87 -6.57 -25.68
C PHE A 205 15.78 -6.88 -26.86
N ARG A 206 16.54 -5.92 -27.34
CA ARG A 206 17.56 -6.11 -28.40
C ARG A 206 18.62 -7.15 -27.95
N GLN A 207 19.07 -7.05 -26.72
CA GLN A 207 20.03 -7.99 -26.14
C GLN A 207 19.46 -9.43 -26.15
N GLU A 208 18.25 -9.63 -25.63
CA GLU A 208 17.60 -10.95 -25.58
C GLU A 208 17.38 -11.56 -26.97
N LEU A 209 17.04 -10.72 -27.99
CA LEU A 209 16.95 -11.17 -29.37
C LEU A 209 18.32 -11.66 -29.87
N ASN A 210 19.38 -10.89 -29.65
CA ASN A 210 20.73 -11.25 -30.06
C ASN A 210 21.22 -12.52 -29.36
N ASP A 211 20.93 -12.69 -28.06
CA ASP A 211 21.31 -13.87 -27.27
C ASP A 211 20.62 -15.16 -27.79
N LEU A 212 19.45 -15.00 -28.45
CA LEU A 212 18.75 -16.10 -29.14
C LEU A 212 19.16 -16.26 -30.62
N GLY A 213 20.18 -15.49 -31.08
CA GLY A 213 20.67 -15.56 -32.46
C GLY A 213 19.79 -14.81 -33.48
N ILE A 214 18.86 -13.97 -33.03
CA ILE A 214 17.99 -13.16 -33.91
C ILE A 214 18.70 -11.86 -34.24
N VAL A 215 18.99 -11.62 -35.52
CA VAL A 215 19.68 -10.41 -36.00
C VAL A 215 18.67 -9.32 -36.30
N VAL A 216 18.86 -8.14 -35.69
CA VAL A 216 18.10 -6.92 -36.03
C VAL A 216 18.98 -6.03 -36.89
N MET A 217 18.64 -5.88 -38.18
CA MET A 217 19.48 -5.18 -39.14
C MET A 217 19.52 -3.65 -38.97
N ASP A 218 18.38 -3.05 -38.59
CA ASP A 218 18.30 -1.60 -38.32
C ASP A 218 18.55 -1.34 -36.82
N ASN A 219 19.67 -0.63 -36.54
CA ASN A 219 20.08 -0.30 -35.17
C ASN A 219 19.38 0.94 -34.61
N GLU A 220 18.59 1.67 -35.41
CA GLU A 220 17.85 2.81 -34.90
C GLU A 220 16.59 2.36 -34.15
N GLU A 221 16.47 2.83 -32.93
CA GLU A 221 15.21 2.71 -32.17
C GLU A 221 14.25 3.81 -32.67
N ALA A 222 13.01 3.42 -32.91
CA ALA A 222 11.96 4.35 -33.31
C ALA A 222 10.85 4.37 -32.25
N ILE A 223 10.35 5.57 -31.97
CA ILE A 223 9.12 5.74 -31.18
C ILE A 223 7.94 5.69 -32.13
N ALA A 224 6.89 4.96 -31.74
CA ALA A 224 5.67 4.84 -32.53
C ALA A 224 5.02 6.23 -32.71
N GLY A 225 5.10 6.78 -33.91
CA GLY A 225 4.47 8.04 -34.27
C GLY A 225 3.15 7.84 -35.03
N ASN A 226 2.45 8.94 -35.32
CA ASN A 226 1.19 8.93 -36.08
C ASN A 226 1.32 8.30 -37.49
N LYS A 227 2.53 8.19 -38.05
CA LYS A 227 2.81 7.63 -39.37
C LYS A 227 2.77 6.09 -39.44
N THR A 228 2.79 5.39 -38.28
CA THR A 228 2.73 3.92 -38.22
C THR A 228 1.30 3.36 -38.31
N LYS A 229 0.27 4.22 -38.37
CA LYS A 229 -1.15 3.86 -38.30
C LYS A 229 -1.71 3.08 -39.48
N ASN A 230 -1.00 2.96 -40.61
CA ASN A 230 -1.56 2.43 -41.85
C ASN A 230 -1.20 0.97 -42.16
N ARG A 231 -0.52 0.25 -41.26
CA ARG A 231 -0.26 -1.19 -41.46
C ARG A 231 -0.92 -1.99 -40.37
N PRO A 232 -1.61 -3.10 -40.72
CA PRO A 232 -2.18 -3.96 -39.69
C PRO A 232 -1.07 -4.54 -38.81
N LEU A 233 -1.21 -4.38 -37.48
CA LEU A 233 -0.34 -4.99 -36.53
C LEU A 233 -0.85 -6.39 -36.17
N ILE A 234 0.02 -7.38 -36.26
CA ILE A 234 -0.29 -8.76 -35.91
C ILE A 234 0.25 -8.99 -34.50
N HIS A 235 -0.64 -9.42 -33.61
CA HIS A 235 -0.28 -9.73 -32.23
C HIS A 235 0.62 -10.96 -32.17
N LEU A 236 1.71 -10.88 -31.40
CA LEU A 236 2.67 -11.96 -31.23
C LEU A 236 2.59 -12.55 -29.82
N CYS A 237 2.73 -11.72 -28.82
CA CYS A 237 2.78 -12.14 -27.41
C CYS A 237 2.30 -11.01 -26.49
N SER A 238 1.76 -11.37 -25.34
CA SER A 238 1.49 -10.43 -24.24
C SER A 238 1.92 -11.02 -22.90
N ARG A 239 2.39 -10.16 -22.01
CA ARG A 239 2.67 -10.49 -20.62
C ARG A 239 1.69 -9.72 -19.74
N PHE A 240 1.28 -10.37 -18.66
CA PHE A 240 0.23 -9.86 -17.78
C PHE A 240 0.63 -9.98 -16.32
N HIS A 241 0.36 -8.93 -15.54
CA HIS A 241 0.42 -8.98 -14.09
C HIS A 241 -0.86 -8.41 -13.49
N SER A 242 -1.43 -9.08 -12.47
CA SER A 242 -2.69 -8.66 -11.87
C SER A 242 -2.54 -7.40 -11.02
N LEU A 243 -3.63 -6.64 -10.90
CA LEU A 243 -3.71 -5.48 -10.01
C LEU A 243 -3.37 -5.88 -8.56
N ASP A 244 -3.83 -7.05 -8.09
CA ASP A 244 -3.53 -7.55 -6.74
C ASP A 244 -2.01 -7.68 -6.49
N GLN A 245 -1.29 -8.25 -7.46
CA GLN A 245 0.17 -8.40 -7.35
C GLN A 245 0.87 -7.04 -7.28
N VAL A 246 0.35 -6.04 -7.99
CA VAL A 246 0.87 -4.67 -7.96
C VAL A 246 0.51 -3.98 -6.65
N LEU A 247 -0.74 -4.12 -6.17
CA LEU A 247 -1.19 -3.53 -4.89
C LEU A 247 -0.42 -4.09 -3.70
N MET A 248 -0.14 -5.39 -3.68
CA MET A 248 0.64 -6.01 -2.60
C MET A 248 1.99 -5.30 -2.41
N ARG A 249 2.77 -5.11 -3.46
CA ARG A 249 4.06 -4.42 -3.35
C ARG A 249 3.89 -2.92 -3.10
N MET A 250 2.95 -2.28 -3.79
CA MET A 250 2.64 -0.86 -3.63
C MET A 250 2.35 -0.49 -2.18
N LEU A 251 1.57 -1.30 -1.48
CA LEU A 251 1.12 -1.00 -0.12
C LEU A 251 2.05 -1.58 0.94
N LYS A 252 2.49 -2.86 0.82
CA LYS A 252 3.39 -3.52 1.78
C LYS A 252 4.76 -2.85 1.83
N GLU A 253 5.38 -2.64 0.66
CA GLU A 253 6.73 -2.07 0.53
C GLU A 253 6.71 -0.54 0.33
N SER A 254 5.53 0.04 0.16
CA SER A 254 5.37 1.47 -0.12
C SER A 254 6.06 1.93 -1.43
N ASP A 255 6.11 1.07 -2.45
CA ASP A 255 6.81 1.32 -3.71
C ASP A 255 6.14 2.44 -4.52
N ASN A 256 6.91 3.51 -4.83
CA ASN A 256 6.38 4.69 -5.50
C ASN A 256 6.09 4.43 -6.98
N LEU A 257 6.97 3.72 -7.70
CA LEU A 257 6.73 3.38 -9.11
C LEU A 257 5.45 2.57 -9.28
N TYR A 258 5.18 1.63 -8.38
CA TYR A 258 3.97 0.83 -8.41
C TYR A 258 2.71 1.70 -8.24
N ALA A 259 2.78 2.72 -7.38
CA ALA A 259 1.68 3.65 -7.18
C ALA A 259 1.44 4.55 -8.40
N GLU A 260 2.50 5.06 -9.02
CA GLU A 260 2.37 5.84 -10.26
C GLU A 260 1.88 4.96 -11.42
N SER A 261 2.36 3.73 -11.51
CA SER A 261 1.86 2.79 -12.52
C SER A 261 0.35 2.58 -12.38
N VAL A 262 -0.14 2.38 -11.16
CA VAL A 262 -1.59 2.28 -10.87
C VAL A 262 -2.32 3.57 -11.23
N LEU A 263 -1.77 4.74 -10.89
CA LEU A 263 -2.36 6.04 -11.24
C LEU A 263 -2.55 6.19 -12.76
N TYR A 264 -1.52 5.81 -13.56
CA TYR A 264 -1.60 5.89 -15.00
C TYR A 264 -2.49 4.81 -15.63
N GLN A 265 -2.72 3.65 -14.98
CA GLN A 265 -3.77 2.72 -15.40
C GLN A 265 -5.17 3.35 -15.23
N ILE A 266 -5.40 4.03 -14.10
CA ILE A 266 -6.65 4.80 -13.89
C ILE A 266 -6.79 5.85 -15.01
N ALA A 267 -5.72 6.59 -15.31
CA ALA A 267 -5.70 7.63 -16.33
C ALA A 267 -6.02 7.10 -17.72
N ALA A 268 -5.42 5.97 -18.12
CA ALA A 268 -5.59 5.36 -19.44
C ALA A 268 -6.89 4.53 -19.56
N SER A 269 -7.64 4.39 -18.46
CA SER A 269 -8.88 3.60 -18.47
C SER A 269 -9.88 4.13 -19.49
N GLY A 270 -10.57 3.21 -20.18
CA GLY A 270 -11.49 3.58 -21.26
C GLY A 270 -10.80 3.86 -22.60
N GLY A 271 -9.51 3.48 -22.77
CA GLY A 271 -8.78 3.60 -24.03
C GLY A 271 -8.20 4.99 -24.30
N VAL A 272 -8.05 5.82 -23.27
CA VAL A 272 -7.41 7.13 -23.39
C VAL A 272 -5.94 6.96 -23.76
N LYS A 273 -5.54 7.54 -24.89
CA LYS A 273 -4.12 7.59 -25.31
C LYS A 273 -3.45 8.86 -24.80
N ASN A 274 -2.14 8.79 -24.63
CA ASN A 274 -1.33 9.87 -24.03
C ASN A 274 -1.96 10.37 -22.72
N ALA A 275 -2.38 9.41 -21.89
CA ALA A 275 -3.06 9.69 -20.65
C ALA A 275 -2.13 10.45 -19.68
N SER A 276 -2.62 11.52 -19.09
CA SER A 276 -1.91 12.32 -18.09
C SER A 276 -2.44 12.07 -16.69
N ALA A 277 -1.70 12.45 -15.66
CA ALA A 277 -2.15 12.41 -14.28
C ALA A 277 -3.49 13.16 -14.08
N THR A 278 -3.80 14.17 -14.91
CA THR A 278 -5.08 14.88 -14.87
C THR A 278 -6.28 13.97 -15.14
N HIS A 279 -6.15 13.00 -16.07
CA HIS A 279 -7.21 12.03 -16.31
C HIS A 279 -7.47 11.13 -15.09
N ALA A 280 -6.41 10.72 -14.39
CA ALA A 280 -6.57 9.96 -13.13
C ALA A 280 -7.24 10.79 -12.03
N ARG A 281 -6.85 12.07 -11.88
CA ARG A 281 -7.46 12.99 -10.91
C ARG A 281 -8.96 13.16 -11.12
N GLN A 282 -9.43 13.12 -12.35
CA GLN A 282 -10.89 13.16 -12.62
C GLN A 282 -11.62 11.97 -12.01
N TRP A 283 -11.02 10.78 -12.01
CA TRP A 283 -11.60 9.60 -11.36
C TRP A 283 -11.51 9.66 -9.85
N ILE A 284 -10.39 10.13 -9.30
CA ILE A 284 -10.25 10.40 -7.87
C ILE A 284 -11.33 11.40 -7.42
N ASN A 285 -11.48 12.52 -8.12
CA ASN A 285 -12.48 13.53 -7.80
C ASN A 285 -13.92 12.98 -7.85
N LYS A 286 -14.25 12.13 -8.83
CA LYS A 286 -15.56 11.45 -8.91
C LYS A 286 -15.79 10.54 -7.69
N LEU A 287 -14.77 9.81 -7.24
CA LEU A 287 -14.87 8.98 -6.04
C LEU A 287 -15.05 9.84 -4.79
N VAL A 288 -14.28 10.93 -4.64
CA VAL A 288 -14.39 11.88 -3.52
C VAL A 288 -15.80 12.48 -3.46
N THR A 289 -16.37 12.90 -4.58
CA THR A 289 -17.77 13.39 -4.65
C THR A 289 -18.77 12.31 -4.23
N ARG A 290 -18.57 11.07 -4.71
CA ARG A 290 -19.48 9.95 -4.41
C ARG A 290 -19.49 9.58 -2.92
N ILE A 291 -18.39 9.75 -2.21
CA ILE A 291 -18.32 9.53 -0.75
C ILE A 291 -18.80 10.74 0.08
N GLY A 292 -19.36 11.76 -0.57
CA GLY A 292 -19.97 12.91 0.09
C GLY A 292 -19.01 14.05 0.45
N LEU A 293 -17.78 14.07 -0.11
CA LEU A 293 -16.81 15.13 0.14
C LEU A 293 -16.62 16.01 -1.10
N ASN A 294 -16.16 17.26 -0.88
CA ASN A 294 -15.87 18.19 -1.98
C ASN A 294 -14.43 18.00 -2.46
N PRO A 295 -14.19 17.53 -3.71
CA PRO A 295 -12.83 17.33 -4.24
C PRO A 295 -12.01 18.62 -4.34
N GLY A 296 -12.65 19.80 -4.38
CA GLY A 296 -11.98 21.09 -4.40
C GLY A 296 -11.23 21.43 -3.11
N ASP A 297 -11.50 20.72 -2.01
CA ASP A 297 -10.81 20.90 -0.74
C ASP A 297 -9.45 20.16 -0.70
N TYR A 298 -9.11 19.36 -1.72
CA TYR A 298 -7.94 18.52 -1.74
C TYR A 298 -7.07 18.75 -2.97
N LYS A 299 -5.79 18.38 -2.88
CA LYS A 299 -4.88 18.38 -4.02
C LYS A 299 -4.21 17.00 -4.16
N PHE A 300 -4.33 16.43 -5.34
CA PHE A 300 -3.75 15.14 -5.72
C PHE A 300 -2.70 15.38 -6.81
N ALA A 301 -1.42 15.53 -6.42
CA ALA A 301 -0.35 15.82 -7.36
C ALA A 301 0.17 14.56 -8.04
N ASP A 302 0.39 13.50 -7.26
CA ASP A 302 0.87 12.18 -7.72
C ASP A 302 0.07 11.03 -7.12
N GLY A 303 0.38 9.79 -7.50
CA GLY A 303 -0.26 8.59 -6.96
C GLY A 303 0.42 8.02 -5.72
N SER A 304 1.67 8.37 -5.50
CA SER A 304 2.53 7.76 -4.48
C SER A 304 2.54 8.52 -3.15
N GLY A 305 2.28 9.83 -3.19
CA GLY A 305 2.43 10.73 -2.05
C GLY A 305 3.87 11.20 -1.85
N LEU A 306 4.76 11.02 -2.84
CA LEU A 306 6.12 11.55 -2.81
C LEU A 306 6.11 13.07 -2.96
N SER A 307 5.23 13.60 -3.81
CA SER A 307 5.06 15.03 -4.01
C SER A 307 4.63 15.75 -2.74
N LEU A 308 5.33 16.84 -2.42
CA LEU A 308 4.94 17.77 -1.35
C LEU A 308 3.71 18.61 -1.70
N TYR A 309 3.22 18.50 -2.95
CA TYR A 309 2.03 19.23 -3.41
C TYR A 309 0.74 18.47 -3.17
N ASN A 310 0.79 17.25 -2.63
CA ASN A 310 -0.40 16.55 -2.17
C ASN A 310 -0.93 17.15 -0.87
N TYR A 311 -2.24 17.40 -0.82
CA TYR A 311 -2.94 17.83 0.38
C TYR A 311 -4.23 17.04 0.54
N VAL A 312 -4.35 16.32 1.66
CA VAL A 312 -5.53 15.54 2.03
C VAL A 312 -5.82 15.70 3.52
N SER A 313 -7.02 15.34 3.95
CA SER A 313 -7.40 15.34 5.38
C SER A 313 -7.47 13.92 5.94
N ALA A 314 -7.44 13.79 7.27
CA ALA A 314 -7.74 12.52 7.95
C ALA A 314 -9.18 12.07 7.65
N GLU A 315 -10.11 13.03 7.52
CA GLU A 315 -11.51 12.79 7.14
C GLU A 315 -11.60 12.11 5.76
N LEU A 316 -10.85 12.60 4.76
CA LEU A 316 -10.83 11.97 3.43
C LEU A 316 -10.32 10.53 3.49
N LEU A 317 -9.20 10.29 4.18
CA LEU A 317 -8.61 8.94 4.28
C LEU A 317 -9.57 7.96 4.98
N VAL A 318 -10.20 8.36 6.09
CA VAL A 318 -11.17 7.53 6.80
C VAL A 318 -12.43 7.31 5.97
N SER A 319 -12.93 8.33 5.26
CA SER A 319 -14.11 8.20 4.40
C SER A 319 -13.87 7.22 3.25
N LEU A 320 -12.65 7.21 2.67
CA LEU A 320 -12.25 6.23 1.66
C LEU A 320 -12.12 4.81 2.25
N LEU A 321 -11.55 4.68 3.45
CA LEU A 321 -11.48 3.38 4.16
C LEU A 321 -12.87 2.86 4.51
N ARG A 322 -13.78 3.74 4.97
CA ARG A 322 -15.19 3.40 5.21
C ARG A 322 -15.89 2.95 3.93
N PHE A 323 -15.71 3.69 2.83
CA PHE A 323 -16.23 3.28 1.51
C PHE A 323 -15.70 1.89 1.11
N ALA A 324 -14.41 1.64 1.28
CA ALA A 324 -13.82 0.35 0.98
C ALA A 324 -14.44 -0.76 1.85
N TYR A 325 -14.58 -0.54 3.15
CA TYR A 325 -15.15 -1.51 4.09
C TYR A 325 -16.58 -1.95 3.71
N HIS A 326 -17.42 -1.02 3.28
CA HIS A 326 -18.79 -1.30 2.84
C HIS A 326 -18.88 -1.85 1.40
N ASN A 327 -17.76 -1.91 0.66
CA ASN A 327 -17.69 -2.47 -0.67
C ASN A 327 -16.76 -3.69 -0.69
N GLN A 328 -17.34 -4.89 -0.62
CA GLN A 328 -16.58 -6.14 -0.54
C GLN A 328 -15.59 -6.35 -1.70
N ASN A 329 -15.92 -5.87 -2.90
CA ASN A 329 -15.01 -5.96 -4.04
C ASN A 329 -13.75 -5.10 -3.83
N VAL A 330 -13.89 -3.95 -3.16
CA VAL A 330 -12.77 -3.06 -2.82
C VAL A 330 -12.04 -3.58 -1.58
N TYR A 331 -12.79 -3.93 -0.52
CA TYR A 331 -12.22 -4.36 0.75
C TYR A 331 -11.41 -5.66 0.61
N GLY A 332 -11.95 -6.63 -0.13
CA GLY A 332 -11.32 -7.94 -0.32
C GLY A 332 -9.94 -7.87 -0.99
N GLN A 333 -9.64 -6.82 -1.75
CA GLN A 333 -8.33 -6.59 -2.36
C GLN A 333 -7.45 -5.64 -1.56
N LEU A 334 -8.05 -4.57 -1.00
CA LEU A 334 -7.32 -3.57 -0.23
C LEU A 334 -6.78 -4.14 1.09
N TYR A 335 -7.64 -4.81 1.86
CA TYR A 335 -7.33 -5.24 3.22
C TYR A 335 -6.14 -6.22 3.31
N PRO A 336 -6.02 -7.26 2.46
CA PRO A 336 -4.85 -8.15 2.46
C PRO A 336 -3.56 -7.45 2.04
N ALA A 337 -3.66 -6.42 1.20
CA ALA A 337 -2.52 -5.69 0.68
C ALA A 337 -1.94 -4.67 1.67
N LEU A 338 -2.64 -4.32 2.76
CA LEU A 338 -2.12 -3.44 3.80
C LEU A 338 -1.01 -4.11 4.62
N PRO A 339 0.04 -3.38 5.03
CA PRO A 339 1.02 -3.83 6.03
C PRO A 339 0.33 -4.23 7.33
N VAL A 340 0.84 -5.28 7.97
CA VAL A 340 0.31 -5.83 9.22
C VAL A 340 1.30 -5.60 10.36
N ALA A 341 0.82 -5.00 11.43
CA ALA A 341 1.63 -4.70 12.61
C ALA A 341 2.32 -5.94 13.18
N GLY A 342 3.63 -5.85 13.37
CA GLY A 342 4.48 -6.91 13.91
C GLY A 342 4.69 -8.11 12.98
N VAL A 343 4.14 -8.11 11.75
CA VAL A 343 4.11 -9.27 10.85
C VAL A 343 4.83 -9.00 9.54
N ASP A 344 4.42 -7.95 8.79
CA ASP A 344 4.94 -7.74 7.44
C ASP A 344 5.01 -6.26 7.01
N GLY A 345 5.66 -6.04 5.87
CA GLY A 345 5.77 -4.76 5.20
C GLY A 345 6.36 -3.67 6.09
N THR A 346 5.92 -2.44 5.89
CA THR A 346 6.43 -1.28 6.65
C THR A 346 6.04 -1.28 8.13
N LEU A 347 5.20 -2.21 8.59
CA LEU A 347 4.80 -2.39 9.99
C LEU A 347 5.44 -3.62 10.67
N GLU A 348 6.26 -4.41 9.98
CA GLU A 348 6.89 -5.63 10.50
C GLU A 348 7.59 -5.42 11.86
N LYS A 349 8.23 -4.26 12.05
CA LYS A 349 8.99 -3.92 13.27
C LYS A 349 8.24 -2.99 14.22
N ARG A 350 6.96 -2.71 13.98
CA ARG A 350 6.14 -1.79 14.75
C ARG A 350 4.97 -2.52 15.43
N MET A 351 4.50 -1.97 16.57
CA MET A 351 3.27 -2.41 17.24
C MET A 351 3.23 -3.93 17.52
N LYS A 352 4.31 -4.47 18.11
CA LYS A 352 4.45 -5.90 18.49
C LYS A 352 3.77 -6.25 19.82
N GLY A 353 3.05 -5.33 20.43
CA GLY A 353 2.31 -5.53 21.70
C GLY A 353 1.14 -6.50 21.53
N ALA A 354 0.68 -7.06 22.64
CA ALA A 354 -0.34 -8.13 22.67
C ALA A 354 -1.66 -7.79 21.93
N PHE A 355 -2.06 -6.52 21.92
CA PHE A 355 -3.32 -6.09 21.34
C PHE A 355 -3.19 -5.58 19.89
N THR A 356 -1.98 -5.18 19.48
CA THR A 356 -1.72 -4.55 18.18
C THR A 356 -1.08 -5.48 17.16
N ASN A 357 -0.30 -6.47 17.63
CA ASN A 357 0.40 -7.43 16.77
C ASN A 357 -0.62 -8.29 15.98
N GLY A 358 -0.49 -8.31 14.66
CA GLY A 358 -1.42 -9.02 13.78
C GLY A 358 -2.79 -8.35 13.60
N ASN A 359 -3.14 -7.40 14.48
CA ASN A 359 -4.43 -6.71 14.50
C ASN A 359 -4.46 -5.45 13.62
N VAL A 360 -3.50 -4.52 13.82
CA VAL A 360 -3.47 -3.27 13.06
C VAL A 360 -3.00 -3.56 11.63
N ARG A 361 -3.80 -3.13 10.65
CA ARG A 361 -3.49 -3.19 9.21
C ARG A 361 -3.56 -1.79 8.63
N ALA A 362 -2.41 -1.20 8.31
CA ALA A 362 -2.37 0.20 7.93
C ALA A 362 -1.25 0.54 6.96
N LYS A 363 -1.52 1.53 6.11
CA LYS A 363 -0.51 2.15 5.27
C LYS A 363 0.24 3.22 6.03
N THR A 364 1.56 3.15 6.01
CA THR A 364 2.47 4.17 6.56
C THR A 364 2.76 5.26 5.54
N GLY A 365 3.02 6.47 6.00
CA GLY A 365 3.59 7.55 5.19
C GLY A 365 4.72 8.24 5.93
N THR A 366 5.81 8.53 5.21
CA THR A 366 6.98 9.20 5.77
C THR A 366 7.65 10.06 4.71
N LEU A 367 7.78 11.34 4.99
CA LEU A 367 8.65 12.31 4.29
C LEU A 367 9.36 13.14 5.36
N THR A 368 10.33 13.96 4.96
CA THR A 368 10.97 14.90 5.89
C THR A 368 9.90 15.78 6.53
N GLY A 369 9.82 15.75 7.86
CA GLY A 369 8.84 16.52 8.62
C GLY A 369 7.41 15.98 8.60
N ILE A 370 7.14 14.81 8.01
CA ILE A 370 5.79 14.24 7.87
C ILE A 370 5.81 12.78 8.29
N SER A 371 4.87 12.40 9.15
CA SER A 371 4.62 11.01 9.53
C SER A 371 3.12 10.76 9.53
N SER A 372 2.67 9.76 8.78
CA SER A 372 1.25 9.41 8.67
C SER A 372 1.01 7.90 8.77
N LEU A 373 -0.20 7.54 9.21
CA LEU A 373 -0.65 6.16 9.32
C LEU A 373 -2.17 6.14 9.13
N ALA A 374 -2.69 5.28 8.25
CA ALA A 374 -4.12 5.15 8.06
C ALA A 374 -4.49 3.70 7.70
N GLY A 375 -5.58 3.19 8.27
CA GLY A 375 -5.99 1.81 8.05
C GLY A 375 -7.07 1.36 9.02
N TYR A 376 -7.00 0.09 9.40
CA TYR A 376 -7.99 -0.61 10.22
C TYR A 376 -7.37 -1.26 11.45
N CYS A 377 -8.17 -1.41 12.50
CA CYS A 377 -7.88 -2.31 13.62
C CYS A 377 -9.19 -2.79 14.25
N THR A 378 -9.10 -3.83 15.07
CA THR A 378 -10.20 -4.34 15.88
C THR A 378 -9.99 -3.90 17.33
N ALA A 379 -10.97 -3.25 17.93
CA ALA A 379 -10.97 -2.89 19.33
C ALA A 379 -11.20 -4.12 20.23
N ALA A 380 -10.87 -4.00 21.52
CA ALA A 380 -11.02 -5.11 22.48
C ALA A 380 -12.45 -5.65 22.62
N ASN A 381 -13.47 -4.83 22.34
CA ASN A 381 -14.88 -5.23 22.32
C ASN A 381 -15.34 -5.88 21.01
N GLY A 382 -14.42 -6.06 20.03
CA GLY A 382 -14.70 -6.64 18.72
C GLY A 382 -15.14 -5.63 17.64
N HIS A 383 -15.33 -4.35 17.98
CA HIS A 383 -15.68 -3.34 16.99
C HIS A 383 -14.56 -3.14 15.96
N GLN A 384 -14.93 -3.03 14.70
CA GLN A 384 -14.01 -2.72 13.61
C GLN A 384 -13.83 -1.21 13.51
N LEU A 385 -12.59 -0.75 13.50
CA LEU A 385 -12.26 0.68 13.45
C LEU A 385 -11.53 1.00 12.16
N ALA A 386 -11.84 2.17 11.58
CA ALA A 386 -11.01 2.84 10.58
C ALA A 386 -10.35 4.06 11.23
N PHE A 387 -9.10 4.31 10.92
CA PHE A 387 -8.39 5.47 11.47
C PHE A 387 -7.44 6.11 10.46
N ALA A 388 -7.20 7.40 10.64
CA ALA A 388 -6.13 8.13 9.95
C ALA A 388 -5.46 9.11 10.92
N ILE A 389 -4.13 9.13 10.88
CA ILE A 389 -3.26 9.97 11.69
C ILE A 389 -2.26 10.63 10.75
N ILE A 390 -2.27 11.96 10.67
CA ILE A 390 -1.30 12.73 9.86
C ILE A 390 -0.61 13.73 10.79
N ASN A 391 0.68 13.53 11.04
CA ASN A 391 1.52 14.48 11.77
C ASN A 391 2.40 15.26 10.77
N GLN A 392 2.35 16.59 10.81
CA GLN A 392 3.18 17.48 9.99
C GLN A 392 3.96 18.45 10.88
N GLY A 393 5.21 18.76 10.50
CA GLY A 393 6.14 19.55 11.30
C GLY A 393 6.94 18.70 12.29
N VAL A 394 7.06 17.40 12.05
CA VAL A 394 7.77 16.45 12.92
C VAL A 394 9.27 16.51 12.65
N LEU A 395 10.07 17.00 13.57
CA LEU A 395 11.54 17.09 13.41
C LEU A 395 12.22 15.72 13.30
N ARG A 396 11.67 14.70 13.98
CA ARG A 396 12.17 13.31 13.93
C ARG A 396 11.01 12.38 13.62
N ASN A 397 11.02 11.76 12.46
CA ASN A 397 9.95 10.84 12.05
C ASN A 397 9.68 9.70 13.04
N ALA A 398 10.70 9.29 13.81
CA ALA A 398 10.54 8.33 14.88
C ALA A 398 9.53 8.79 15.96
N SER A 399 9.52 10.08 16.31
CA SER A 399 8.57 10.62 17.30
C SER A 399 7.12 10.55 16.79
N GLY A 400 6.90 10.85 15.51
CA GLY A 400 5.58 10.70 14.89
C GLY A 400 5.13 9.23 14.87
N ARG A 401 6.03 8.30 14.53
CA ARG A 401 5.74 6.86 14.57
C ARG A 401 5.40 6.37 15.97
N THR A 402 6.16 6.79 16.99
CA THR A 402 5.87 6.44 18.40
C THR A 402 4.48 6.93 18.82
N PHE A 403 4.11 8.16 18.46
CA PHE A 403 2.77 8.69 18.74
C PHE A 403 1.68 7.84 18.06
N GLN A 404 1.85 7.50 16.78
CA GLN A 404 0.91 6.63 16.05
C GLN A 404 0.77 5.25 16.70
N ASP A 405 1.88 4.65 17.16
CA ASP A 405 1.87 3.35 17.83
C ASP A 405 1.09 3.42 19.14
N LYS A 406 1.24 4.50 19.92
CA LYS A 406 0.45 4.73 21.14
C LYS A 406 -1.04 4.91 20.85
N VAL A 407 -1.39 5.65 19.79
CA VAL A 407 -2.80 5.78 19.34
C VAL A 407 -3.37 4.41 19.01
N CYS A 408 -2.69 3.62 18.17
CA CYS A 408 -3.16 2.29 17.81
C CYS A 408 -3.27 1.36 19.04
N THR A 409 -2.35 1.46 20.00
CA THR A 409 -2.43 0.72 21.27
C THR A 409 -3.68 1.12 22.05
N ALA A 410 -3.95 2.43 22.20
CA ALA A 410 -5.15 2.93 22.89
C ALA A 410 -6.46 2.48 22.22
N LEU A 411 -6.47 2.26 20.88
CA LEU A 411 -7.63 1.75 20.16
C LEU A 411 -7.88 0.26 20.40
N CYS A 412 -6.81 -0.53 20.58
CA CYS A 412 -6.88 -1.99 20.60
C CYS A 412 -6.95 -2.57 22.03
N GLU A 413 -6.49 -1.83 23.04
CA GLU A 413 -6.52 -2.26 24.46
C GLU A 413 -7.94 -2.25 25.04
N PRO A 414 -8.24 -3.15 26.05
CA PRO A 414 -9.53 -3.22 26.73
C PRO A 414 -9.87 -1.98 27.54
#